data_d6381092e1f1f58cb3ccbcb9a6e81462
#
_entry.id   d6381092e1f1f58cb3ccbcb9a6e81462
#
_cell.length_a   1.000
_cell.length_b   1.000
_cell.length_c   1.000
_cell.angle_alpha   90.00
_cell.angle_beta   90.00
_cell.angle_gamma   90.00
#
_symmetry.space_group_name_H-M   'P 1'
#
loop_
_entity.id
_entity.type
_entity.pdbx_description
1 polymer ?
#
loop_
_entity_poly.entity_id
_entity_poly.type
_entity_poly.pdbx_seq_one_letter_code
_entity_poly.pdbx_strand_id
1 'polypeptide(L)'
;MELDFQVAVPSESAGQRVAEEASRRGHRTDVYGSPRCKLPWTCECAVVMVPTYEAVLAAEKEVDEIGRRFGGFGDGFGSSGDVRHS
;
A
#
# COMPACT_ATOMS: atom_id res chain seq x y z
N MET A 1 -15.66 2.67 -3.74
CA MET A 1 -15.02 2.77 -2.41
C MET A 1 -13.53 2.88 -2.58
N GLU A 2 -12.90 3.74 -1.81
CA GLU A 2 -11.44 3.86 -1.85
C GLU A 2 -10.83 2.95 -0.79
N LEU A 3 -9.88 2.13 -1.21
CA LEU A 3 -9.16 1.22 -0.31
C LEU A 3 -7.69 1.61 -0.29
N ASP A 4 -7.11 1.56 0.91
CA ASP A 4 -5.70 1.87 1.12
C ASP A 4 -4.95 0.58 1.39
N PHE A 5 -3.96 0.31 0.58
CA PHE A 5 -3.09 -0.85 0.77
C PHE A 5 -1.75 -0.35 1.30
N GLN A 6 -1.26 -0.96 2.35
CA GLN A 6 -0.01 -0.53 2.97
C GLN A 6 1.11 -1.49 2.60
N VAL A 7 2.24 -0.92 2.22
CA VAL A 7 3.42 -1.68 1.86
C VAL A 7 4.55 -1.26 2.79
N ALA A 8 5.06 -2.19 3.58
CA ALA A 8 6.19 -1.93 4.46
C ALA A 8 7.47 -1.99 3.64
N VAL A 9 8.35 -1.02 3.81
CA VAL A 9 9.60 -0.94 3.05
C VAL A 9 10.76 -0.57 3.97
N PRO A 10 11.99 -0.95 3.60
CA PRO A 10 13.15 -0.75 4.49
C PRO A 10 13.70 0.68 4.49
N SER A 11 13.35 1.50 3.52
CA SER A 11 13.88 2.86 3.42
C SER A 11 12.91 3.76 2.68
N GLU A 12 13.12 5.06 2.81
CA GLU A 12 12.33 6.03 2.07
C GLU A 12 12.53 5.85 0.57
N SER A 13 13.75 5.58 0.16
CA SER A 13 14.07 5.36 -1.24
C SER A 13 13.27 4.19 -1.82
N ALA A 14 13.19 3.09 -1.08
CA ALA A 14 12.39 1.94 -1.48
C ALA A 14 10.91 2.32 -1.57
N GLY A 15 10.44 3.11 -0.59
CA GLY A 15 9.06 3.59 -0.61
C GLY A 15 8.75 4.42 -1.85
N GLN A 16 9.68 5.29 -2.24
CA GLN A 16 9.49 6.11 -3.44
C GLN A 16 9.41 5.25 -4.70
N ARG A 17 10.21 4.18 -4.75
CA ARG A 17 10.16 3.29 -5.91
C ARG A 17 8.84 2.51 -5.98
N VAL A 18 8.34 2.06 -4.83
CA VAL A 18 7.03 1.42 -4.78
C VAL A 18 5.96 2.41 -5.21
N ALA A 19 6.05 3.66 -4.73
CA ALA A 19 5.09 4.70 -5.08
C ALA A 19 5.09 4.98 -6.58
N GLU A 20 6.25 5.05 -7.19
CA GLU A 20 6.37 5.25 -8.62
C GLU A 20 5.66 4.16 -9.41
N GLU A 21 5.93 2.92 -9.06
CA GLU A 21 5.36 1.80 -9.77
C GLU A 21 3.84 1.71 -9.55
N ALA A 22 3.40 1.91 -8.32
CA ALA A 22 1.97 1.87 -8.00
C ALA A 22 1.22 3.00 -8.68
N SER A 23 1.83 4.18 -8.78
CA SER A 23 1.21 5.32 -9.47
C SER A 23 0.96 5.02 -10.93
N ARG A 24 1.88 4.31 -11.58
CA ARG A 24 1.70 3.92 -12.97
C ARG A 24 0.51 2.99 -13.14
N ARG A 25 0.12 2.30 -12.07
CA ARG A 25 -1.00 1.35 -12.10
C ARG A 25 -2.29 1.95 -11.57
N GLY A 26 -2.31 3.26 -11.36
CA GLY A 26 -3.53 3.98 -11.00
C GLY A 26 -3.76 4.17 -9.51
N HIS A 27 -2.79 3.83 -8.67
CA HIS A 27 -2.92 4.07 -7.24
C HIS A 27 -2.51 5.49 -6.89
N ARG A 28 -3.15 6.07 -5.89
CA ARG A 28 -2.64 7.27 -5.26
C ARG A 28 -1.69 6.81 -4.17
N THR A 29 -0.53 7.43 -4.06
CA THR A 29 0.51 6.93 -3.17
C THR A 29 0.98 7.99 -2.19
N ASP A 30 1.42 7.52 -1.03
CA ASP A 30 2.02 8.38 -0.02
C ASP A 30 3.08 7.55 0.71
N VAL A 31 4.22 8.16 1.01
CA VAL A 31 5.33 7.48 1.67
C VAL A 31 5.61 8.20 2.98
N TYR A 32 5.64 7.47 4.07
CA TYR A 32 5.87 8.08 5.39
C TYR A 32 6.61 7.13 6.31
N GLY A 33 7.23 7.68 7.34
CA GLY A 33 7.92 6.90 8.34
C GLY A 33 6.92 6.18 9.24
N SER A 34 7.24 4.93 9.59
CA SER A 34 6.39 4.12 10.45
C SER A 34 7.24 3.35 11.45
N PRO A 35 7.82 4.05 12.41
CA PRO A 35 8.81 3.46 13.31
C PRO A 35 8.28 2.32 14.18
N ARG A 36 6.98 2.16 14.30
CA ARG A 36 6.38 1.10 15.10
C ARG A 36 6.06 -0.15 14.30
N CYS A 37 6.28 -0.10 12.99
CA CYS A 37 6.01 -1.24 12.13
C CYS A 37 7.26 -2.09 11.99
N LYS A 38 7.12 -3.26 11.37
CA LYS A 38 8.23 -4.17 11.16
C LYS A 38 9.36 -3.55 10.36
N LEU A 39 9.02 -2.72 9.40
CA LEU A 39 9.99 -1.95 8.63
C LEU A 39 9.75 -0.48 8.89
N PRO A 40 10.78 0.36 8.78
CA PRO A 40 10.70 1.75 9.23
C PRO A 40 9.92 2.70 8.34
N TRP A 41 9.55 2.27 7.15
CA TRP A 41 8.82 3.13 6.22
C TRP A 41 7.62 2.41 5.64
N THR A 42 6.61 3.17 5.28
CA THR A 42 5.39 2.64 4.66
C THR A 42 5.08 3.42 3.41
N CYS A 43 4.71 2.71 2.35
CA CYS A 43 4.12 3.31 1.16
C CYS A 43 2.64 2.93 1.16
N GLU A 44 1.78 3.92 1.23
CA GLU A 44 0.35 3.69 1.18
C GLU A 44 -0.11 3.85 -0.25
N CYS A 45 -0.86 2.87 -0.74
CA CYS A 45 -1.35 2.86 -2.11
C CYS A 45 -2.88 2.84 -2.06
N ALA A 46 -3.51 3.89 -2.52
CA ALA A 46 -4.96 4.01 -2.47
C ALA A 46 -5.55 3.89 -3.87
N VAL A 47 -6.62 3.14 -3.99
CA VAL A 47 -7.29 2.99 -5.28
C VAL A 47 -8.79 2.89 -5.06
N VAL A 48 -9.56 3.48 -5.97
CA VAL A 48 -11.02 3.39 -5.94
C VAL A 48 -11.42 2.13 -6.68
N MET A 49 -12.18 1.27 -6.04
CA MET A 49 -12.63 0.03 -6.66
C MET A 49 -13.93 -0.47 -6.02
N VAL A 50 -14.60 -1.36 -6.71
CA VAL A 50 -15.71 -2.11 -6.13
C VAL A 50 -15.06 -3.18 -5.23
N PRO A 51 -15.38 -3.21 -3.94
CA PRO A 51 -14.64 -4.06 -2.99
C PRO A 51 -15.12 -5.51 -2.99
N THR A 52 -15.05 -6.17 -4.12
CA THR A 52 -15.32 -7.59 -4.18
C THR A 52 -14.12 -8.34 -3.59
N TYR A 53 -14.35 -9.53 -3.09
CA TYR A 53 -13.29 -10.35 -2.52
C TYR A 53 -12.14 -10.53 -3.52
N GLU A 54 -12.48 -10.87 -4.75
CA GLU A 54 -11.47 -11.11 -5.77
C GLU A 54 -10.69 -9.87 -6.14
N ALA A 55 -11.37 -8.73 -6.25
CA ALA A 55 -10.72 -7.49 -6.61
C ALA A 55 -9.76 -7.03 -5.49
N VAL A 56 -10.18 -7.18 -4.25
CA VAL A 56 -9.34 -6.81 -3.11
C VAL A 56 -8.11 -7.72 -3.03
N LEU A 57 -8.30 -9.02 -3.20
CA LEU A 57 -7.18 -9.97 -3.19
C LEU A 57 -6.19 -9.68 -4.31
N ALA A 58 -6.70 -9.39 -5.50
CA ALA A 58 -5.84 -9.09 -6.64
C ALA A 58 -5.01 -7.83 -6.39
N ALA A 59 -5.63 -6.79 -5.84
CA ALA A 59 -4.94 -5.55 -5.56
C ALA A 59 -3.91 -5.73 -4.44
N GLU A 60 -4.26 -6.47 -3.40
CA GLU A 60 -3.36 -6.76 -2.30
C GLU A 60 -2.13 -7.51 -2.77
N LYS A 61 -2.34 -8.50 -3.63
CA LYS A 61 -1.25 -9.26 -4.21
C LYS A 61 -0.36 -8.39 -5.08
N GLU A 62 -0.98 -7.51 -5.85
CA GLU A 62 -0.23 -6.61 -6.73
C GLU A 62 0.70 -5.70 -5.95
N VAL A 63 0.20 -5.05 -4.89
CA VAL A 63 1.05 -4.14 -4.12
C VAL A 63 2.09 -4.90 -3.32
N ASP A 64 1.78 -6.12 -2.86
CA ASP A 64 2.76 -6.95 -2.19
C ASP A 64 3.92 -7.30 -3.14
N GLU A 65 3.61 -7.68 -4.37
CA GLU A 65 4.63 -8.00 -5.35
C GLU A 65 5.51 -6.79 -5.67
N ILE A 66 4.91 -5.62 -5.78
CA ILE A 66 5.68 -4.41 -6.00
C ILE A 66 6.62 -4.17 -4.80
N GLY A 67 6.07 -4.29 -3.60
CA GLY A 67 6.88 -4.11 -2.38
C GLY A 67 8.07 -5.06 -2.34
N ARG A 68 7.85 -6.32 -2.69
CA ARG A 68 8.91 -7.33 -2.62
C ARG A 68 10.05 -7.07 -3.60
N ARG A 69 9.78 -6.39 -4.70
CA ARG A 69 10.84 -6.02 -5.63
C ARG A 69 11.85 -5.06 -5.00
N PHE A 70 11.42 -4.31 -4.00
CA PHE A 70 12.24 -3.27 -3.39
C PHE A 70 12.55 -3.57 -1.93
N GLY A 71 12.46 -4.83 -1.55
CA GLY A 71 12.85 -5.26 -0.21
C GLY A 71 11.77 -5.15 0.85
N GLY A 72 10.54 -4.90 0.46
CA GLY A 72 9.42 -4.78 1.38
C GLY A 72 8.38 -5.86 1.19
N PHE A 73 7.17 -5.60 1.68
CA PHE A 73 6.06 -6.54 1.54
C PHE A 73 4.75 -5.81 1.83
N GLY A 74 3.64 -6.40 1.36
CA GLY A 74 2.31 -5.89 1.67
C GLY A 74 1.99 -6.11 3.14
N ASP A 75 1.49 -5.08 3.82
CA ASP A 75 1.28 -5.11 5.26
C ASP A 75 -0.17 -4.83 5.64
N GLY A 76 -1.09 -5.14 4.77
CA GLY A 76 -2.51 -5.03 5.05
C GLY A 76 -3.19 -3.93 4.26
N PHE A 77 -4.48 -3.79 4.52
CA PHE A 77 -5.28 -2.77 3.85
C PHE A 77 -6.40 -2.29 4.76
N GLY A 78 -6.98 -1.15 4.40
CA GLY A 78 -8.13 -0.60 5.09
C GLY A 78 -8.98 0.21 4.16
N SER A 79 -10.11 0.69 4.66
CA SER A 79 -10.98 1.56 3.91
C SER A 79 -10.82 2.97 4.44
N SER A 80 -10.41 3.90 3.59
CA SER A 80 -10.16 5.25 4.03
C SER A 80 -11.44 6.00 4.40
N GLY A 81 -12.57 5.52 3.96
CA GLY A 81 -13.83 6.12 4.35
C GLY A 81 -14.39 5.64 5.67
N ASP A 82 -13.72 4.70 6.33
CA ASP A 82 -14.22 4.00 7.45
C ASP A 82 -13.64 4.42 8.74
N VAL A 83 -13.57 5.46 9.01
CA VAL A 83 -12.91 5.94 10.07
C VAL A 83 -13.30 5.62 11.36
N ARG A 84 -13.32 5.38 11.61
CA ARG A 84 -13.33 5.24 12.48
C ARG A 84 -13.76 5.22 13.37
N HIS A 85 -14.18 4.97 13.41
CA HIS A 85 -14.56 4.92 14.16
C HIS A 85 -14.07 4.39 15.03
N SER A 86 -13.73 4.35 15.14
CA SER A 86 -13.26 3.87 15.88
C SER A 86 -13.01 4.12 16.61
#